data_5e9d667fee28c40ae2e6993c92f4ea14
#
_entry.id   5e9d667fee28c40ae2e6993c92f4ea14
#
_cell.length_a   1.000
_cell.length_b   1.000
_cell.length_c   1.000
_cell.angle_alpha   90.00
_cell.angle_beta   90.00
_cell.angle_gamma   90.00
#
_symmetry.space_group_name_H-M   'P 1'
#
loop_
_entity.id
_entity.type
_entity.pdbx_description
1 polymer ?
#
loop_
_entity_poly.entity_id
_entity_poly.type
_entity_poly.pdbx_seq_one_letter_code
_entity_poly.pdbx_strand_id
1 'polypeptide(L)'
;MKKLKCHCGEVVAEINLEKKIDELMRCNCSMCKRKGTIYKIIKKEDLKIIKGETKIKTYQFNTKVAKHYFCSECGSHTHNLRRSDPNTYGINMGCIDEIDANELFKFKINIRDGQNHPLDKK
;
A
#
# COMPACT_ATOMS: atom_id res chain seq x y z
N MET A 1 -7.71 -8.42 13.51
CA MET A 1 -8.06 -8.08 12.11
C MET A 1 -8.41 -6.61 12.01
N LYS A 2 -7.89 -5.94 11.02
CA LYS A 2 -8.21 -4.53 10.76
C LYS A 2 -8.81 -4.41 9.36
N LYS A 3 -9.56 -3.33 9.12
CA LYS A 3 -10.12 -3.05 7.81
C LYS A 3 -9.34 -1.94 7.11
N LEU A 4 -9.04 -2.17 5.85
CA LEU A 4 -8.49 -1.18 4.93
C LEU A 4 -9.64 -0.72 4.04
N LYS A 5 -9.90 0.59 3.98
CA LYS A 5 -10.98 1.15 3.17
C LYS A 5 -10.47 2.31 2.34
N CYS A 6 -10.91 2.40 1.09
CA CYS A 6 -10.70 3.59 0.28
C CYS A 6 -11.57 4.73 0.84
N HIS A 7 -11.33 5.95 0.40
CA HIS A 7 -12.03 7.12 0.92
C HIS A 7 -13.56 7.04 0.75
N CYS A 8 -14.04 6.60 -0.40
CA CYS A 8 -15.49 6.51 -0.66
C CYS A 8 -16.15 5.26 -0.06
N GLY A 9 -15.36 4.30 0.44
CA GLY A 9 -15.88 3.08 1.02
C GLY A 9 -16.27 1.98 0.03
N GLU A 10 -16.09 2.18 -1.28
CA GLU A 10 -16.42 1.16 -2.28
C GLU A 10 -15.46 -0.03 -2.26
N VAL A 11 -14.21 0.18 -1.87
CA VAL A 11 -13.21 -0.87 -1.74
C VAL A 11 -12.91 -1.09 -0.27
N VAL A 12 -13.11 -2.32 0.20
CA VAL A 12 -12.83 -2.72 1.58
C VAL A 12 -12.06 -4.03 1.58
N ALA A 13 -11.00 -4.10 2.37
CA ALA A 13 -10.23 -5.31 2.59
C ALA A 13 -10.10 -5.59 4.08
N GLU A 14 -9.96 -6.86 4.44
CA GLU A 14 -9.55 -7.27 5.77
C GLU A 14 -8.05 -7.51 5.77
N ILE A 15 -7.39 -6.99 6.79
CA ILE A 15 -5.94 -7.10 6.95
C ILE A 15 -5.65 -7.82 8.26
N ASN A 16 -4.82 -8.86 8.19
CA ASN A 16 -4.31 -9.54 9.37
C ASN A 16 -3.07 -8.80 9.86
N LEU A 17 -3.23 -7.95 10.89
CA LEU A 17 -2.15 -7.22 11.55
C LEU A 17 -2.12 -7.65 13.02
N GLU A 18 -1.66 -8.87 13.26
CA GLU A 18 -1.58 -9.42 14.63
C GLU A 18 -0.43 -8.84 15.42
N LYS A 19 0.64 -8.44 14.74
CA LYS A 19 1.82 -7.89 15.40
C LYS A 19 1.67 -6.40 15.63
N LYS A 20 2.28 -5.92 16.72
CA LYS A 20 2.35 -4.49 16.98
C LYS A 20 3.03 -3.78 15.81
N ILE A 21 2.44 -2.66 15.39
CA ILE A 21 3.04 -1.81 14.36
C ILE A 21 4.11 -0.97 15.07
N ASP A 22 5.38 -1.17 14.70
CA ASP A 22 6.51 -0.47 15.32
C ASP A 22 7.21 0.47 14.34
N GLU A 23 7.21 0.15 13.05
CA GLU A 23 7.78 1.04 12.03
C GLU A 23 6.99 0.96 10.73
N LEU A 24 7.02 2.04 9.97
CA LEU A 24 6.37 2.16 8.68
C LEU A 24 7.40 2.60 7.62
N MET A 25 7.00 2.61 6.37
CA MET A 25 7.89 2.86 5.25
C MET A 25 7.34 3.88 4.28
N ARG A 26 8.24 4.60 3.61
CA ARG A 26 7.96 5.41 2.42
C ARG A 26 9.02 5.08 1.38
N CYS A 27 8.63 5.10 0.11
CA CYS A 27 9.55 4.87 -0.99
C CYS A 27 9.79 6.20 -1.72
N ASN A 28 11.03 6.42 -2.18
CA ASN A 28 11.40 7.63 -2.90
C ASN A 28 11.34 7.49 -4.42
N CYS A 29 10.83 6.37 -4.95
CA CYS A 29 10.69 6.21 -6.39
C CYS A 29 9.70 7.25 -6.96
N SER A 30 9.73 7.44 -8.29
CA SER A 30 8.92 8.45 -8.95
C SER A 30 7.42 8.31 -8.67
N MET A 31 6.93 7.08 -8.57
CA MET A 31 5.52 6.82 -8.28
C MET A 31 5.18 7.04 -6.81
N CYS A 32 5.97 6.46 -5.90
CA CYS A 32 5.71 6.56 -4.47
C CYS A 32 5.89 7.98 -3.94
N LYS A 33 6.84 8.73 -4.52
CA LYS A 33 7.01 10.16 -4.21
C LYS A 33 5.72 10.93 -4.47
N ARG A 34 5.05 10.64 -5.60
CA ARG A 34 3.81 11.32 -5.97
C ARG A 34 2.62 10.89 -5.12
N LYS A 35 2.52 9.61 -4.80
CA LYS A 35 1.44 9.11 -3.94
C LYS A 35 1.56 9.60 -2.49
N GLY A 36 2.79 9.81 -2.01
CA GLY A 36 3.01 10.17 -0.61
C GLY A 36 2.62 9.09 0.38
N THR A 37 2.53 7.85 -0.06
CA THR A 37 2.02 6.75 0.76
C THR A 37 2.96 6.39 1.90
N ILE A 38 2.42 6.28 3.10
CA ILE A 38 3.06 5.63 4.24
C ILE A 38 2.53 4.20 4.24
N TYR A 39 3.42 3.21 4.12
CA TYR A 39 2.97 1.84 3.94
C TYR A 39 3.62 0.87 4.90
N LYS A 40 2.97 -0.29 5.08
CA LYS A 40 3.50 -1.44 5.78
C LYS A 40 3.52 -2.64 4.84
N ILE A 41 4.58 -3.44 4.94
CA ILE A 41 4.72 -4.67 4.15
C ILE A 41 4.01 -5.79 4.88
N ILE A 42 3.13 -6.50 4.17
CA ILE A 42 2.45 -7.70 4.68
C ILE A 42 2.54 -8.82 3.65
N LYS A 43 2.30 -10.05 4.08
CA LYS A 43 2.19 -11.18 3.15
C LYS A 43 0.89 -11.07 2.37
N LYS A 44 0.88 -11.58 1.13
CA LYS A 44 -0.34 -11.54 0.30
C LYS A 44 -1.53 -12.22 0.96
N GLU A 45 -1.30 -13.34 1.63
CA GLU A 45 -2.37 -14.07 2.33
C GLU A 45 -2.98 -13.32 3.52
N ASP A 46 -2.31 -12.26 3.99
CA ASP A 46 -2.80 -11.44 5.10
C ASP A 46 -3.75 -10.32 4.65
N LEU A 47 -4.05 -10.24 3.35
CA LEU A 47 -5.01 -9.27 2.80
C LEU A 47 -6.10 -10.00 2.03
N LYS A 48 -7.35 -9.69 2.34
CA LYS A 48 -8.51 -10.24 1.63
C LYS A 48 -9.47 -9.13 1.25
N ILE A 49 -9.74 -8.98 -0.04
CA ILE A 49 -10.75 -8.03 -0.51
C ILE A 49 -12.13 -8.59 -0.16
N ILE A 50 -12.92 -7.82 0.60
CA ILE A 50 -14.27 -8.23 1.00
C ILE A 50 -15.36 -7.44 0.29
N LYS A 51 -15.04 -6.30 -0.32
CA LYS A 51 -15.98 -5.48 -1.06
C LYS A 51 -15.26 -4.71 -2.16
N GLY A 52 -15.89 -4.60 -3.32
CA GLY A 52 -15.45 -3.69 -4.38
C GLY A 52 -14.28 -4.18 -5.22
N GLU A 53 -14.07 -5.48 -5.33
CA GLU A 53 -12.99 -6.02 -6.17
C GLU A 53 -13.06 -5.49 -7.61
N THR A 54 -14.28 -5.34 -8.16
CA THR A 54 -14.48 -4.81 -9.52
C THR A 54 -14.21 -3.30 -9.64
N LYS A 55 -14.12 -2.60 -8.52
CA LYS A 55 -13.82 -1.17 -8.48
C LYS A 55 -12.33 -0.87 -8.37
N ILE A 56 -11.50 -1.89 -8.18
CA ILE A 56 -10.06 -1.75 -8.09
C ILE A 56 -9.46 -1.65 -9.49
N LYS A 57 -8.68 -0.59 -9.73
CA LYS A 57 -7.87 -0.45 -10.94
C LYS A 57 -6.41 -0.63 -10.62
N THR A 58 -5.64 -1.01 -11.64
CA THR A 58 -4.21 -1.30 -11.52
C THR A 58 -3.42 -0.38 -12.44
N TYR A 59 -2.37 0.23 -11.88
CA TYR A 59 -1.39 0.97 -12.65
C TYR A 59 -0.03 0.27 -12.59
N GLN A 60 0.62 0.15 -13.73
CA GLN A 60 1.95 -0.46 -13.85
C GLN A 60 2.84 0.39 -14.75
N PHE A 61 4.14 0.39 -14.47
CA PHE A 61 5.12 1.11 -15.26
C PHE A 61 6.49 0.41 -15.19
N ASN A 62 7.44 0.87 -16.01
CA ASN A 62 8.82 0.37 -16.10
C ASN A 62 8.86 -1.16 -16.31
N THR A 63 9.30 -1.94 -15.33
CA THR A 63 9.40 -3.41 -15.44
C THR A 63 8.04 -4.11 -15.41
N LYS A 64 6.98 -3.41 -14.99
CA LYS A 64 5.61 -3.93 -14.86
C LYS A 64 5.50 -5.15 -13.95
N VAL A 65 6.42 -5.31 -13.00
CA VAL A 65 6.34 -6.33 -11.96
C VAL A 65 5.48 -5.84 -10.81
N ALA A 66 5.73 -4.61 -10.34
CA ALA A 66 4.90 -3.97 -9.32
C ALA A 66 3.53 -3.60 -9.88
N LYS A 67 2.51 -3.76 -9.05
CA LYS A 67 1.13 -3.36 -9.39
C LYS A 67 0.62 -2.41 -8.34
N HIS A 68 0.17 -1.23 -8.76
CA HIS A 68 -0.37 -0.20 -7.87
C HIS A 68 -1.88 -0.20 -7.99
N TYR A 69 -2.56 -0.58 -6.91
CA TYR A 69 -4.02 -0.71 -6.89
C TYR A 69 -4.67 0.52 -6.28
N PHE A 70 -5.75 0.95 -6.87
CA PHE A 70 -6.50 2.11 -6.39
C PHE A 70 -7.99 1.97 -6.69
N CYS A 71 -8.81 2.67 -5.90
CA CYS A 71 -10.25 2.71 -6.13
C CYS A 71 -10.57 3.55 -7.36
N SER A 72 -11.34 2.99 -8.31
CA SER A 72 -11.72 3.72 -9.52
C SER A 72 -12.70 4.85 -9.25
N GLU A 73 -13.42 4.82 -8.13
CA GLU A 73 -14.44 5.81 -7.80
C GLU A 73 -13.86 7.04 -7.08
N CYS A 74 -12.95 6.84 -6.13
CA CYS A 74 -12.37 7.96 -5.38
C CYS A 74 -10.89 8.19 -5.63
N GLY A 75 -10.22 7.30 -6.35
CA GLY A 75 -8.81 7.43 -6.69
C GLY A 75 -7.83 7.10 -5.58
N SER A 76 -8.30 6.70 -4.40
CA SER A 76 -7.41 6.38 -3.28
C SER A 76 -6.59 5.15 -3.57
N HIS A 77 -5.26 5.27 -3.40
CA HIS A 77 -4.37 4.12 -3.44
C HIS A 77 -4.62 3.26 -2.20
N THR A 78 -4.84 1.97 -2.40
CA THR A 78 -5.12 1.05 -1.30
C THR A 78 -3.93 0.19 -0.93
N HIS A 79 -3.31 -0.44 -1.92
CA HIS A 79 -2.16 -1.32 -1.70
C HIS A 79 -1.40 -1.49 -3.01
N ASN A 80 -0.24 -2.12 -2.94
CA ASN A 80 0.53 -2.44 -4.14
C ASN A 80 1.20 -3.80 -3.99
N LEU A 81 1.33 -4.49 -5.13
CA LEU A 81 2.16 -5.69 -5.23
C LEU A 81 3.60 -5.23 -5.38
N ARG A 82 4.49 -5.71 -4.51
CA ARG A 82 5.89 -5.26 -4.49
C ARG A 82 6.71 -5.99 -5.55
N ARG A 83 7.56 -5.23 -6.26
CA ARG A 83 8.46 -5.86 -7.24
C ARG A 83 9.66 -6.54 -6.58
N SER A 84 10.06 -6.10 -5.40
CA SER A 84 11.16 -6.71 -4.64
C SER A 84 10.80 -8.10 -4.15
N ASP A 85 9.53 -8.32 -3.80
CA ASP A 85 9.02 -9.61 -3.35
C ASP A 85 7.55 -9.73 -3.72
N PRO A 86 7.23 -10.38 -4.86
CA PRO A 86 5.84 -10.51 -5.34
C PRO A 86 4.92 -11.34 -4.46
N ASN A 87 5.43 -11.92 -3.37
CA ASN A 87 4.61 -12.60 -2.37
C ASN A 87 4.15 -11.67 -1.26
N THR A 88 4.42 -10.38 -1.38
CA THR A 88 4.06 -9.37 -0.40
C THR A 88 3.33 -8.19 -1.01
N TYR A 89 2.50 -7.54 -0.18
CA TYR A 89 1.88 -6.26 -0.49
C TYR A 89 2.46 -5.16 0.38
N GLY A 90 2.52 -3.94 -0.16
CA GLY A 90 2.60 -2.74 0.64
C GLY A 90 1.18 -2.21 0.82
N ILE A 91 0.72 -2.04 2.04
CA ILE A 91 -0.62 -1.50 2.30
C ILE A 91 -0.54 -0.03 2.69
N ASN A 92 -1.47 0.77 2.17
CA ASN A 92 -1.56 2.18 2.51
C ASN A 92 -2.14 2.32 3.92
N MET A 93 -1.28 2.67 4.88
CA MET A 93 -1.69 2.77 6.27
C MET A 93 -2.69 3.92 6.51
N GLY A 94 -2.74 4.91 5.62
CA GLY A 94 -3.76 5.95 5.64
C GLY A 94 -5.17 5.43 5.39
N CYS A 95 -5.32 4.22 4.84
CA CYS A 95 -6.61 3.58 4.62
C CYS A 95 -7.10 2.76 5.82
N ILE A 96 -6.37 2.74 6.92
CA ILE A 96 -6.75 2.03 8.16
C ILE A 96 -7.38 3.05 9.11
N ASP A 97 -8.71 3.13 9.14
CA ASP A 97 -9.41 4.14 9.94
C ASP A 97 -9.22 3.97 11.45
N GLU A 98 -8.91 2.75 11.90
CA GLU A 98 -8.65 2.46 13.33
C GLU A 98 -7.36 3.10 13.82
N ILE A 99 -6.50 3.56 12.91
CA ILE A 99 -5.28 4.30 13.25
C ILE A 99 -5.56 5.78 12.97
N ASP A 100 -5.60 6.59 14.01
CA ASP A 100 -5.82 8.03 13.87
C ASP A 100 -4.68 8.67 13.07
N ALA A 101 -5.00 9.73 12.30
CA ALA A 101 -4.02 10.42 11.48
C ALA A 101 -2.82 10.93 12.30
N ASN A 102 -3.08 11.43 13.51
CA ASN A 102 -2.01 11.90 14.38
C ASN A 102 -1.12 10.77 14.88
N GLU A 103 -1.69 9.58 15.14
CA GLU A 103 -0.92 8.41 15.50
C GLU A 103 -0.05 7.96 14.33
N LEU A 104 -0.60 7.99 13.12
CA LEU A 104 0.12 7.57 11.92
C LEU A 104 1.42 8.35 11.75
N PHE A 105 1.41 9.66 12.03
CA PHE A 105 2.58 10.52 11.87
C PHE A 105 3.60 10.39 13.01
N LYS A 106 3.28 9.67 14.08
CA LYS A 106 4.20 9.42 15.21
C LYS A 106 5.04 8.16 15.04
N PHE A 107 4.69 7.28 14.09
CA PHE A 107 5.49 6.08 13.85
C PHE A 107 6.84 6.44 13.23
N LYS A 108 7.84 5.61 13.51
CA LYS A 108 9.11 5.69 12.82
C LYS A 108 8.89 5.36 11.34
N ILE A 109 9.33 6.27 10.46
CA ILE A 109 9.21 6.11 9.00
C ILE A 109 10.59 5.83 8.42
N ASN A 110 10.75 4.67 7.78
CA ASN A 110 11.96 4.29 7.06
C ASN A 110 11.78 4.62 5.57
N ILE A 111 12.82 5.22 4.97
CA ILE A 111 12.80 5.54 3.54
C ILE A 111 13.42 4.40 2.75
N ARG A 112 12.69 3.86 1.80
CA ARG A 112 13.18 2.87 0.84
C ARG A 112 13.74 3.58 -0.39
N ASP A 113 14.89 3.13 -0.86
CA ASP A 113 15.54 3.72 -2.05
C ASP A 113 15.03 3.03 -3.32
N GLY A 114 13.85 3.44 -3.78
CA GLY A 114 13.27 2.97 -5.03
C GLY A 114 13.84 3.62 -6.28
N GLN A 115 14.58 4.73 -6.13
CA GLN A 115 15.21 5.43 -7.26
C GLN A 115 16.37 4.62 -7.83
N ASN A 116 17.07 3.86 -7.00
CA ASN A 116 18.24 3.08 -7.37
C ASN A 116 17.96 1.58 -7.26
N HIS A 117 16.73 1.15 -7.57
CA HIS A 117 16.35 -0.24 -7.47
C HIS A 117 17.08 -1.09 -8.54
N PRO A 118 17.66 -2.26 -8.16
CA PRO A 118 18.40 -3.09 -9.11
C PRO A 118 17.56 -3.64 -10.28
N LEU A 119 16.24 -3.69 -10.14
CA LEU A 119 15.36 -4.15 -11.20
C LEU A 119 14.96 -3.06 -12.19
N ASP A 120 15.39 -1.82 -12.01
CA ASP A 120 15.06 -0.74 -12.92
C ASP A 120 15.70 -0.96 -14.29
N LYS A 121 14.94 -0.68 -15.34
CA LYS A 121 15.46 -0.62 -16.71
C LYS A 121 16.27 0.66 -16.87
N LYS A 122 17.47 0.52 -17.37
CA LYS A 122 18.38 1.64 -17.64
C LYS A 122 18.44 1.95 -19.11
#